data_b847cd124497209b960c4b7161bd86d0
#
_entry.id   b847cd124497209b960c4b7161bd86d0
#
_cell.length_a   1.000
_cell.length_b   1.000
_cell.length_c   1.000
_cell.angle_alpha   90.00
_cell.angle_beta   90.00
_cell.angle_gamma   90.00
#
_symmetry.space_group_name_H-M   'P 1'
#
loop_
_entity.id
_entity.type
_entity.pdbx_description
1 polymer ?
#
loop_
_entity_poly.entity_id
_entity_poly.type
_entity_poly.pdbx_seq_one_letter_code
_entity_poly.pdbx_strand_id
1 'polypeptide(L)'
;MLAAEQGAGANTLDAYRRDLEDLSAFLARARRNFVIAETQTLRDYLNDLDLRGFKSSSVARRLSAMRHLFRFLLSERVRSDDPAAILSGPKRGRGLPKILSIADVDRLLARAKADAESPDAPPARRLRAARLYCLLEVLYATGLRVSELVSLPLSAARRDARMIVVRGKGDKER
;
A
#
# COMPACT_ATOMS: atom_id res chain seq x y z
N MET A 1 1.68 12.03 -16.25
CA MET A 1 1.68 10.64 -16.70
C MET A 1 0.93 9.71 -15.74
N LEU A 2 1.52 9.16 -14.66
CA LEU A 2 0.84 8.15 -13.79
C LEU A 2 -0.49 8.63 -13.20
N ALA A 3 -0.60 9.87 -12.78
CA ALA A 3 -1.84 10.43 -12.24
C ALA A 3 -2.88 10.70 -13.34
N ALA A 4 -2.45 11.28 -14.46
CA ALA A 4 -3.35 11.73 -15.53
C ALA A 4 -3.76 10.62 -16.49
N GLU A 5 -2.84 9.71 -16.83
CA GLU A 5 -3.07 8.69 -17.87
C GLU A 5 -3.44 7.32 -17.32
N GLN A 6 -3.01 6.98 -16.10
CA GLN A 6 -3.21 5.65 -15.51
C GLN A 6 -4.09 5.66 -14.26
N GLY A 7 -4.61 6.81 -13.84
CA GLY A 7 -5.49 6.93 -12.68
C GLY A 7 -4.88 6.37 -11.39
N ALA A 8 -3.55 6.51 -11.22
CA ALA A 8 -2.86 5.97 -10.05
C ALA A 8 -3.33 6.68 -8.78
N GLY A 9 -3.72 5.91 -7.77
CA GLY A 9 -4.15 6.45 -6.48
C GLY A 9 -3.02 7.19 -5.75
N ALA A 10 -3.37 8.17 -4.92
CA ALA A 10 -2.44 9.05 -4.19
C ALA A 10 -1.33 8.26 -3.47
N ASN A 11 -1.67 7.18 -2.78
CA ASN A 11 -0.69 6.34 -2.09
C ASN A 11 0.36 5.71 -3.03
N THR A 12 -0.03 5.39 -4.26
CA THR A 12 0.90 4.85 -5.27
C THR A 12 1.86 5.94 -5.74
N LEU A 13 1.33 7.14 -5.99
CA LEU A 13 2.13 8.31 -6.39
C LEU A 13 3.15 8.67 -5.31
N ASP A 14 2.71 8.72 -4.04
CA ASP A 14 3.59 9.01 -2.90
C ASP A 14 4.67 7.93 -2.70
N ALA A 15 4.31 6.66 -2.91
CA ALA A 15 5.29 5.58 -2.84
C ALA A 15 6.32 5.68 -3.95
N TYR A 16 5.89 5.93 -5.19
CA TYR A 16 6.79 6.08 -6.33
C TYR A 16 7.66 7.32 -6.24
N ARG A 17 7.11 8.44 -5.74
CA ARG A 17 7.89 9.65 -5.48
C ARG A 17 9.06 9.34 -4.54
N ARG A 18 8.81 8.75 -3.38
CA ARG A 18 9.86 8.37 -2.42
C ARG A 18 10.87 7.39 -3.00
N ASP A 19 10.42 6.44 -3.84
CA ASP A 19 11.31 5.49 -4.50
C ASP A 19 12.24 6.18 -5.50
N LEU A 20 11.73 7.15 -6.25
CA LEU A 20 12.51 7.90 -7.23
C LEU A 20 13.43 8.94 -6.57
N GLU A 21 13.04 9.52 -5.43
CA GLU A 21 13.91 10.38 -4.61
C GLU A 21 15.12 9.60 -4.10
N ASP A 22 14.93 8.37 -3.59
CA ASP A 22 16.03 7.50 -3.15
C ASP A 22 16.97 7.11 -4.32
N LEU A 23 16.39 6.78 -5.48
CA LEU A 23 17.18 6.54 -6.70
C LEU A 23 17.96 7.79 -7.13
N SER A 24 17.34 8.96 -7.11
CA SER A 24 17.99 10.23 -7.45
C SER A 24 19.19 10.51 -6.55
N ALA A 25 19.02 10.29 -5.24
CA ALA A 25 20.11 10.44 -4.27
C ALA A 25 21.26 9.44 -4.53
N PHE A 26 20.95 8.20 -4.92
CA PHE A 26 21.95 7.20 -5.30
C PHE A 26 22.72 7.64 -6.57
N LEU A 27 22.00 8.06 -7.60
CA LEU A 27 22.59 8.53 -8.86
C LEU A 27 23.50 9.74 -8.65
N ALA A 28 23.07 10.69 -7.80
CA ALA A 28 23.88 11.88 -7.47
C ALA A 28 25.22 11.51 -6.84
N ARG A 29 25.25 10.51 -5.94
CA ARG A 29 26.51 9.97 -5.37
C ARG A 29 27.44 9.40 -6.43
N ALA A 30 26.87 8.78 -7.46
CA ALA A 30 27.59 8.27 -8.61
C ALA A 30 27.90 9.35 -9.69
N ARG A 31 27.63 10.64 -9.40
CA ARG A 31 27.74 11.76 -10.36
C ARG A 31 26.93 11.53 -11.64
N ARG A 32 25.78 10.90 -11.52
CA ARG A 32 24.81 10.63 -12.58
C ARG A 32 23.46 11.29 -12.25
N ASN A 33 22.59 11.33 -13.24
CA ASN A 33 21.19 11.74 -13.08
C ASN A 33 20.30 10.83 -13.96
N PHE A 34 19.00 11.05 -13.98
CA PHE A 34 18.08 10.21 -14.77
C PHE A 34 18.34 10.26 -16.28
N VAL A 35 18.89 11.38 -16.79
CA VAL A 35 19.14 11.54 -18.24
C VAL A 35 20.36 10.71 -18.70
N ILE A 36 21.39 10.61 -17.86
CA ILE A 36 22.67 9.95 -18.23
C ILE A 36 22.90 8.61 -17.48
N ALA A 37 21.93 8.15 -16.70
CA ALA A 37 22.03 6.87 -16.00
C ALA A 37 22.08 5.70 -17.01
N GLU A 38 22.99 4.78 -16.80
CA GLU A 38 23.18 3.58 -17.60
C GLU A 38 22.55 2.36 -16.90
N THR A 39 22.26 1.32 -17.66
CA THR A 39 21.72 0.06 -17.11
C THR A 39 22.57 -0.50 -15.96
N GLN A 40 23.91 -0.41 -16.07
CA GLN A 40 24.80 -0.90 -15.02
C GLN A 40 24.61 -0.09 -13.73
N THR A 41 24.53 1.23 -13.80
CA THR A 41 24.29 2.08 -12.63
C THR A 41 22.96 1.72 -11.93
N LEU A 42 21.94 1.36 -12.71
CA LEU A 42 20.65 0.93 -12.16
C LEU A 42 20.73 -0.48 -11.52
N ARG A 43 21.56 -1.38 -12.06
CA ARG A 43 21.86 -2.67 -11.41
C ARG A 43 22.57 -2.47 -10.08
N ASP A 44 23.55 -1.57 -10.05
CA ASP A 44 24.29 -1.24 -8.83
C ASP A 44 23.35 -0.67 -7.75
N TYR A 45 22.35 0.14 -8.14
CA TYR A 45 21.31 0.57 -7.24
C TYR A 45 20.46 -0.58 -6.70
N LEU A 46 20.05 -1.53 -7.54
CA LEU A 46 19.30 -2.71 -7.07
C LEU A 46 20.12 -3.55 -6.09
N ASN A 47 21.42 -3.71 -6.33
CA ASN A 47 22.34 -4.37 -5.42
C ASN A 47 22.49 -3.59 -4.09
N ASP A 48 22.57 -2.26 -4.14
CA ASP A 48 22.60 -1.39 -2.95
C ASP A 48 21.35 -1.59 -2.09
N LEU A 49 20.17 -1.72 -2.72
CA LEU A 49 18.94 -2.01 -1.99
C LEU A 49 18.98 -3.36 -1.26
N ASP A 50 19.55 -4.39 -1.88
CA ASP A 50 19.71 -5.70 -1.25
C ASP A 50 20.70 -5.62 -0.07
N LEU A 51 21.83 -4.93 -0.23
CA LEU A 51 22.81 -4.69 0.85
C LEU A 51 22.20 -3.89 2.02
N ARG A 52 21.29 -2.96 1.74
CA ARG A 52 20.53 -2.20 2.73
C ARG A 52 19.41 -3.02 3.38
N GLY A 53 19.22 -4.28 3.00
CA GLY A 53 18.24 -5.20 3.59
C GLY A 53 16.78 -4.95 3.19
N PHE A 54 16.53 -4.33 2.05
CA PHE A 54 15.15 -4.12 1.58
C PHE A 54 14.48 -5.44 1.21
N LYS A 55 13.21 -5.59 1.61
CA LYS A 55 12.40 -6.77 1.23
C LYS A 55 12.22 -6.84 -0.29
N SER A 56 12.23 -8.05 -0.85
CA SER A 56 12.05 -8.28 -2.30
C SER A 56 10.80 -7.61 -2.88
N SER A 57 9.72 -7.47 -2.11
CA SER A 57 8.51 -6.73 -2.52
C SER A 57 8.76 -5.23 -2.69
N SER A 58 9.60 -4.64 -1.84
CA SER A 58 9.98 -3.23 -1.91
C SER A 58 10.91 -2.98 -3.09
N VAL A 59 11.89 -3.86 -3.31
CA VAL A 59 12.79 -3.81 -4.49
C VAL A 59 11.98 -3.93 -5.78
N ALA A 60 11.03 -4.85 -5.86
CA ALA A 60 10.17 -5.01 -7.03
C ALA A 60 9.29 -3.76 -7.30
N ARG A 61 8.81 -3.08 -6.25
CA ARG A 61 8.05 -1.83 -6.42
C ARG A 61 8.95 -0.70 -6.94
N ARG A 62 10.15 -0.56 -6.38
CA ARG A 62 11.16 0.42 -6.82
C ARG A 62 11.55 0.21 -8.29
N LEU A 63 11.77 -1.05 -8.70
CA LEU A 63 12.01 -1.40 -10.10
C LEU A 63 10.81 -1.00 -10.99
N SER A 64 9.58 -1.19 -10.52
CA SER A 64 8.40 -0.73 -11.27
C SER A 64 8.37 0.80 -11.42
N ALA A 65 8.68 1.55 -10.35
CA ALA A 65 8.79 3.01 -10.41
C ALA A 65 9.87 3.47 -11.41
N MET A 66 11.04 2.82 -11.39
CA MET A 66 12.11 3.08 -12.33
C MET A 66 11.66 2.85 -13.78
N ARG A 67 11.06 1.69 -14.08
CA ARG A 67 10.56 1.37 -15.42
C ARG A 67 9.53 2.38 -15.91
N HIS A 68 8.62 2.82 -15.05
CA HIS A 68 7.65 3.86 -15.42
C HIS A 68 8.35 5.18 -15.74
N LEU A 69 9.34 5.58 -14.94
CA LEU A 69 10.10 6.82 -15.19
C LEU A 69 10.87 6.75 -16.51
N PHE A 70 11.70 5.71 -16.73
CA PHE A 70 12.55 5.63 -17.91
C PHE A 70 11.75 5.46 -19.20
N ARG A 71 10.63 4.71 -19.15
CA ARG A 71 9.69 4.64 -20.28
C ARG A 71 9.09 6.01 -20.59
N PHE A 72 8.74 6.80 -19.57
CA PHE A 72 8.26 8.16 -19.75
C PHE A 72 9.33 9.07 -20.37
N LEU A 73 10.58 9.01 -19.87
CA LEU A 73 11.66 9.81 -20.43
C LEU A 73 11.96 9.46 -21.90
N LEU A 74 11.79 8.19 -22.28
CA LEU A 74 11.89 7.74 -23.67
C LEU A 74 10.71 8.25 -24.49
N SER A 75 9.46 8.18 -24.01
CA SER A 75 8.28 8.66 -24.72
C SER A 75 8.30 10.17 -24.96
N GLU A 76 8.80 10.93 -23.99
CA GLU A 76 8.98 12.39 -24.07
C GLU A 76 10.24 12.81 -24.86
N ARG A 77 10.98 11.84 -25.40
CA ARG A 77 12.24 12.09 -26.14
C ARG A 77 13.31 12.83 -25.33
N VAL A 78 13.22 12.80 -24.01
CA VAL A 78 14.29 13.27 -23.10
C VAL A 78 15.49 12.33 -23.15
N ARG A 79 15.22 11.04 -23.44
CA ARG A 79 16.22 10.00 -23.70
C ARG A 79 15.92 9.30 -25.03
N SER A 80 16.96 8.70 -25.61
CA SER A 80 16.84 7.85 -26.81
C SER A 80 16.77 6.34 -26.48
N ASP A 81 16.91 5.95 -25.18
CA ASP A 81 16.92 4.57 -24.69
C ASP A 81 16.14 4.40 -23.39
N ASP A 82 15.82 3.16 -23.03
CA ASP A 82 15.26 2.77 -21.73
C ASP A 82 16.24 1.84 -20.99
N PRO A 83 17.10 2.37 -20.11
CA PRO A 83 18.10 1.56 -19.39
C PRO A 83 17.47 0.61 -18.35
N ALA A 84 16.20 0.78 -18.02
CA ALA A 84 15.48 -0.09 -17.08
C ALA A 84 14.74 -1.26 -17.78
N ALA A 85 14.65 -1.27 -19.11
CA ALA A 85 13.88 -2.26 -19.86
C ALA A 85 14.33 -3.70 -19.61
N ILE A 86 15.63 -3.93 -19.58
CA ILE A 86 16.25 -5.27 -19.43
C ILE A 86 16.52 -5.69 -17.98
N LEU A 87 16.23 -4.83 -17.00
CA LEU A 87 16.46 -5.16 -15.60
C LEU A 87 15.47 -6.22 -15.14
N SER A 88 15.95 -7.22 -14.43
CA SER A 88 15.12 -8.25 -13.80
C SER A 88 14.92 -7.93 -12.32
N GLY A 89 13.72 -8.10 -11.85
CA GLY A 89 13.41 -7.95 -10.41
C GLY A 89 13.65 -9.24 -9.64
N PRO A 90 13.70 -9.17 -8.30
CA PRO A 90 13.83 -10.35 -7.47
C PRO A 90 12.63 -11.29 -7.71
N LYS A 91 12.88 -12.59 -7.72
CA LYS A 91 11.82 -13.59 -7.78
C LYS A 91 10.94 -13.43 -6.53
N ARG A 92 9.66 -13.11 -6.73
CA ARG A 92 8.70 -13.04 -5.63
C ARG A 92 8.37 -14.48 -5.19
N GLY A 93 8.85 -14.88 -4.03
CA GLY A 93 8.25 -16.01 -3.35
C GLY A 93 6.80 -15.64 -3.00
N ARG A 94 5.82 -16.34 -3.58
CA ARG A 94 4.42 -16.24 -3.14
C ARG A 94 4.31 -17.04 -1.85
N GLY A 95 4.54 -16.41 -0.70
CA GLY A 95 4.11 -16.99 0.57
C GLY A 95 2.58 -17.15 0.57
N LEU A 96 2.09 -18.24 1.13
CA LEU A 96 0.66 -18.40 1.36
C LEU A 96 0.16 -17.27 2.25
N PRO A 97 -1.01 -16.69 1.96
CA PRO A 97 -1.61 -15.70 2.85
C PRO A 97 -1.78 -16.28 4.25
N LYS A 98 -1.40 -15.50 5.26
CA LYS A 98 -1.73 -15.85 6.66
C LYS A 98 -3.21 -15.56 6.85
N ILE A 99 -4.00 -16.61 7.00
CA ILE A 99 -5.43 -16.51 7.29
C ILE A 99 -5.68 -16.82 8.76
N LEU A 100 -6.68 -16.16 9.34
CA LEU A 100 -7.21 -16.52 10.65
C LEU A 100 -8.23 -17.65 10.47
N SER A 101 -8.25 -18.62 11.39
CA SER A 101 -9.33 -19.58 11.46
C SER A 101 -10.62 -18.92 11.99
N ILE A 102 -11.78 -19.53 11.74
CA ILE A 102 -13.05 -19.07 12.30
C ILE A 102 -12.95 -18.97 13.82
N ALA A 103 -12.37 -19.98 14.47
CA ALA A 103 -12.17 -20.00 15.91
C ALA A 103 -11.26 -18.86 16.42
N ASP A 104 -10.27 -18.42 15.61
CA ASP A 104 -9.42 -17.27 15.96
C ASP A 104 -10.21 -15.96 15.86
N VAL A 105 -11.07 -15.84 14.87
CA VAL A 105 -11.95 -14.66 14.70
C VAL A 105 -12.94 -14.60 15.85
N ASP A 106 -13.59 -15.71 16.20
CA ASP A 106 -14.55 -15.78 17.32
C ASP A 106 -13.87 -15.38 18.64
N ARG A 107 -12.66 -15.87 18.90
CA ARG A 107 -11.90 -15.48 20.09
C ARG A 107 -11.55 -14.00 20.11
N LEU A 108 -11.19 -13.44 18.94
CA LEU A 108 -10.88 -12.01 18.80
C LEU A 108 -12.10 -11.14 19.10
N LEU A 109 -13.26 -11.47 18.52
CA LEU A 109 -14.51 -10.74 18.74
C LEU A 109 -15.00 -10.88 20.19
N ALA A 110 -14.98 -12.09 20.76
CA ALA A 110 -15.34 -12.32 22.15
C ALA A 110 -14.47 -11.52 23.12
N ARG A 111 -13.15 -11.46 22.88
CA ARG A 111 -12.23 -10.65 23.68
C ARG A 111 -12.53 -9.17 23.56
N ALA A 112 -12.72 -8.65 22.36
CA ALA A 112 -13.01 -7.25 22.14
C ALA A 112 -14.34 -6.83 22.80
N LYS A 113 -15.36 -7.71 22.78
CA LYS A 113 -16.63 -7.55 23.47
C LYS A 113 -16.45 -7.47 24.98
N ALA A 114 -15.74 -8.44 25.57
CA ALA A 114 -15.46 -8.47 27.00
C ALA A 114 -14.73 -7.20 27.50
N ASP A 115 -13.76 -6.70 26.71
CA ASP A 115 -13.05 -5.45 27.03
C ASP A 115 -13.98 -4.22 26.95
N ALA A 116 -14.94 -4.21 26.02
CA ALA A 116 -15.94 -3.14 25.87
C ALA A 116 -16.98 -3.13 27.00
N GLU A 117 -17.35 -4.29 27.49
CA GLU A 117 -18.36 -4.50 28.55
C GLU A 117 -17.75 -4.53 29.97
N SER A 118 -16.44 -4.36 30.12
CA SER A 118 -15.75 -4.41 31.41
C SER A 118 -16.26 -3.32 32.36
N PRO A 119 -16.90 -3.67 33.49
CA PRO A 119 -17.46 -2.67 34.40
C PRO A 119 -16.41 -1.85 35.15
N ASP A 120 -15.25 -2.46 35.41
CA ASP A 120 -14.16 -1.87 36.21
C ASP A 120 -13.25 -0.96 35.38
N ALA A 121 -13.44 -0.91 34.05
CA ALA A 121 -12.61 -0.07 33.21
C ALA A 121 -13.04 1.40 33.25
N PRO A 122 -12.10 2.36 33.28
CA PRO A 122 -12.39 3.78 33.20
C PRO A 122 -13.24 4.10 31.94
N PRO A 123 -14.14 5.10 31.96
CA PRO A 123 -15.04 5.44 30.83
C PRO A 123 -14.32 5.64 29.51
N ALA A 124 -13.17 6.31 29.50
CA ALA A 124 -12.37 6.52 28.30
C ALA A 124 -11.80 5.21 27.69
N ARG A 125 -11.46 4.24 28.54
CA ARG A 125 -10.99 2.92 28.11
C ARG A 125 -12.15 2.11 27.54
N ARG A 126 -13.30 2.12 28.20
CA ARG A 126 -14.51 1.45 27.72
C ARG A 126 -14.96 1.99 26.36
N LEU A 127 -14.93 3.32 26.18
CA LEU A 127 -15.28 3.94 24.89
C LEU A 127 -14.35 3.46 23.75
N ARG A 128 -13.03 3.40 24.03
CA ARG A 128 -12.07 2.89 23.04
C ARG A 128 -12.30 1.42 22.71
N ALA A 129 -12.58 0.60 23.72
CA ALA A 129 -12.84 -0.82 23.56
C ALA A 129 -14.15 -1.05 22.78
N ALA A 130 -15.22 -0.32 23.10
CA ALA A 130 -16.49 -0.37 22.38
C ALA A 130 -16.32 0.04 20.90
N ARG A 131 -15.52 1.09 20.64
CA ARG A 131 -15.17 1.50 19.26
C ARG A 131 -14.43 0.39 18.52
N LEU A 132 -13.43 -0.23 19.15
CA LEU A 132 -12.67 -1.33 18.53
C LEU A 132 -13.57 -2.52 18.24
N TYR A 133 -14.42 -2.92 19.19
CA TYR A 133 -15.36 -4.01 19.01
C TYR A 133 -16.32 -3.75 17.84
N CYS A 134 -16.92 -2.56 17.78
CA CYS A 134 -17.78 -2.15 16.66
C CYS A 134 -17.04 -2.21 15.31
N LEU A 135 -15.80 -1.71 15.24
CA LEU A 135 -15.00 -1.76 14.02
C LEU A 135 -14.70 -3.20 13.57
N LEU A 136 -14.39 -4.10 14.51
CA LEU A 136 -14.13 -5.51 14.21
C LEU A 136 -15.39 -6.22 13.71
N GLU A 137 -16.54 -6.01 14.33
CA GLU A 137 -17.83 -6.57 13.90
C GLU A 137 -18.19 -6.11 12.48
N VAL A 138 -18.11 -4.81 12.21
CA VAL A 138 -18.40 -4.27 10.87
C VAL A 138 -17.41 -4.81 9.85
N LEU A 139 -16.11 -4.88 10.20
CA LEU A 139 -15.07 -5.40 9.31
C LEU A 139 -15.34 -6.86 8.93
N TYR A 140 -15.68 -7.69 9.93
CA TYR A 140 -15.95 -9.10 9.72
C TYR A 140 -17.24 -9.33 8.92
N ALA A 141 -18.31 -8.60 9.23
CA ALA A 141 -19.58 -8.71 8.54
C ALA A 141 -19.53 -8.23 7.08
N THR A 142 -18.70 -7.23 6.76
CA THR A 142 -18.71 -6.56 5.45
C THR A 142 -17.52 -6.86 4.56
N GLY A 143 -16.41 -7.29 5.14
CA GLY A 143 -15.13 -7.48 4.41
C GLY A 143 -14.56 -6.17 3.86
N LEU A 144 -14.90 -5.01 4.44
CA LEU A 144 -14.36 -3.71 4.04
C LEU A 144 -12.85 -3.64 4.22
N ARG A 145 -12.16 -2.84 3.39
CA ARG A 145 -10.79 -2.45 3.71
C ARG A 145 -10.79 -1.50 4.90
N VAL A 146 -9.71 -1.52 5.69
CA VAL A 146 -9.60 -0.63 6.87
C VAL A 146 -9.81 0.84 6.49
N SER A 147 -9.25 1.30 5.37
CA SER A 147 -9.46 2.67 4.88
C SER A 147 -10.91 2.98 4.53
N GLU A 148 -11.62 2.04 3.95
CA GLU A 148 -13.06 2.17 3.64
C GLU A 148 -13.88 2.22 4.93
N LEU A 149 -13.59 1.33 5.88
CA LEU A 149 -14.26 1.28 7.17
C LEU A 149 -14.12 2.58 7.96
N VAL A 150 -12.89 3.13 8.07
CA VAL A 150 -12.65 4.35 8.87
C VAL A 150 -13.13 5.63 8.18
N SER A 151 -13.37 5.58 6.88
CA SER A 151 -13.92 6.70 6.10
C SER A 151 -15.42 6.62 5.88
N LEU A 152 -16.10 5.63 6.46
CA LEU A 152 -17.58 5.53 6.36
C LEU A 152 -18.23 6.81 6.90
N PRO A 153 -19.11 7.45 6.13
CA PRO A 153 -19.86 8.60 6.61
C PRO A 153 -20.88 8.17 7.65
N LEU A 154 -21.26 9.05 8.57
CA LEU A 154 -22.26 8.77 9.60
C LEU A 154 -23.60 8.34 8.98
N SER A 155 -23.92 8.85 7.79
CA SER A 155 -25.11 8.47 7.02
C SER A 155 -25.16 6.99 6.62
N ALA A 156 -24.02 6.29 6.60
CA ALA A 156 -23.96 4.86 6.34
C ALA A 156 -24.48 4.02 7.52
N ALA A 157 -24.55 4.58 8.73
CA ALA A 157 -25.08 3.94 9.94
C ALA A 157 -26.61 4.10 10.07
N ARG A 158 -27.36 3.90 9.00
CA ARG A 158 -28.83 4.01 9.01
C ARG A 158 -29.44 2.75 9.63
N ARG A 159 -30.35 2.93 10.59
CA ARG A 159 -31.01 1.82 11.32
C ARG A 159 -31.91 0.96 10.45
N ASP A 160 -32.47 1.55 9.40
CA ASP A 160 -33.41 0.94 8.46
C ASP A 160 -32.74 0.27 7.25
N ALA A 161 -31.45 0.48 7.04
CA ALA A 161 -30.72 -0.08 5.93
C ALA A 161 -29.98 -1.38 6.33
N ARG A 162 -30.31 -2.47 5.63
CA ARG A 162 -29.60 -3.76 5.78
C ARG A 162 -28.31 -3.86 4.96
N MET A 163 -27.99 -2.81 4.20
CA MET A 163 -26.84 -2.76 3.31
C MET A 163 -26.10 -1.44 3.48
N ILE A 164 -24.78 -1.52 3.37
CA ILE A 164 -23.89 -0.36 3.35
C ILE A 164 -23.31 -0.25 1.94
N VAL A 165 -23.52 0.87 1.27
CA VAL A 165 -22.91 1.16 -0.03
C VAL A 165 -21.57 1.83 0.21
N VAL A 166 -20.51 1.24 -0.35
CA VAL A 166 -19.14 1.72 -0.19
C VAL A 166 -18.49 1.95 -1.55
N ARG A 167 -17.85 3.10 -1.70
CA ARG A 167 -17.02 3.40 -2.86
C ARG A 167 -15.60 2.88 -2.65
N GLY A 168 -15.19 1.94 -3.49
CA GLY A 168 -13.88 1.32 -3.47
C GLY A 168 -12.89 1.98 -4.42
N LYS A 169 -11.74 1.32 -4.62
CA LYS A 169 -10.69 1.76 -5.56
C LYS A 169 -11.24 1.89 -6.98
N GLY A 170 -11.03 3.06 -7.61
CA GLY A 170 -11.52 3.37 -8.96
C GLY A 170 -12.99 3.77 -9.00
N ASP A 171 -13.50 4.32 -7.89
CA ASP A 171 -14.89 4.82 -7.73
C ASP A 171 -15.98 3.76 -7.99
N LYS A 172 -15.62 2.48 -7.84
CA LYS A 172 -16.56 1.38 -7.97
C LYS A 172 -17.35 1.19 -6.67
N GLU A 173 -18.66 1.26 -6.77
CA GLU A 173 -19.58 0.96 -5.66
C GLU A 173 -19.70 -0.57 -5.45
N ARG A 174 -19.85 -0.96 -4.20
CA ARG A 174 -20.12 -2.33 -3.78
C ARG A 174 -20.90 -2.36 -2.46
#